data_3b753f751dfa94e2ea310090e6b3cf5e
#
_entry.id   3b753f751dfa94e2ea310090e6b3cf5e
#
_cell.length_a   1.000
_cell.length_b   1.000
_cell.length_c   1.000
_cell.angle_alpha   90.00
_cell.angle_beta   90.00
_cell.angle_gamma   90.00
#
_symmetry.space_group_name_H-M   'P 1'
#
loop_
_entity.id
_entity.type
_entity.pdbx_description
1 polymer ?
#
loop_
_entity_poly.entity_id
_entity_poly.type
_entity_poly.pdbx_seq_one_letter_code
_entity_poly.pdbx_strand_id
1 'polypeptide(L)'
;MFKSGSLMAKIYMQAIFPKIRSVIYMSVKRGDIYYADLSPVVGSEQGGLRPVLIIQNDVGNRYSPTVIAAAITSRMSKTKLPTHIDVYADKVGLAKDSVILLEQIRTLDKRRLKEKMGHLDDSMMSQVNSAIAVSFGLGEQTTTETGIQ
;
A
#
# COMPACT_ATOMS: atom_id res chain seq x y z
N MET A 1 -3.17 11.86 -20.46
CA MET A 1 -2.16 10.84 -20.77
C MET A 1 -0.78 11.43 -20.60
N PHE A 2 -0.15 11.24 -19.45
CA PHE A 2 1.20 11.75 -19.21
C PHE A 2 2.19 10.84 -19.94
N LYS A 3 2.63 11.26 -21.11
CA LYS A 3 3.80 10.66 -21.77
C LYS A 3 5.01 10.79 -20.86
N SER A 4 5.82 9.74 -20.80
CA SER A 4 7.09 9.60 -20.09
C SER A 4 7.67 10.94 -19.67
N GLY A 5 7.81 11.15 -18.35
CA GLY A 5 8.22 12.42 -17.80
C GLY A 5 9.40 13.01 -18.56
N SER A 6 9.27 14.25 -18.98
CA SER A 6 10.30 14.95 -19.73
C SER A 6 11.62 14.89 -18.97
N LEU A 7 12.73 14.88 -19.68
CA LEU A 7 14.08 14.97 -19.11
C LEU A 7 14.16 16.13 -18.10
N MET A 8 13.42 17.20 -18.33
CA MET A 8 13.34 18.37 -17.44
C MET A 8 12.69 18.06 -16.10
N ALA A 9 11.62 17.24 -16.05
CA ALA A 9 11.00 16.83 -14.79
C ALA A 9 11.97 15.99 -13.95
N LYS A 10 12.73 15.09 -14.58
CA LYS A 10 13.78 14.29 -13.93
C LYS A 10 14.91 15.19 -13.37
N ILE A 11 15.37 16.15 -14.14
CA ILE A 11 16.42 17.10 -13.75
C ILE A 11 15.92 17.97 -12.59
N TYR A 12 14.69 18.45 -12.65
CA TYR A 12 14.08 19.28 -11.62
C TYR A 12 13.95 18.53 -10.28
N MET A 13 13.46 17.30 -10.32
CA MET A 13 13.35 16.43 -9.14
C MET A 13 14.74 16.09 -8.56
N GLN A 14 15.75 15.85 -9.39
CA GLN A 14 17.12 15.58 -8.94
C GLN A 14 17.78 16.81 -8.30
N ALA A 15 17.48 18.02 -8.79
CA ALA A 15 18.03 19.26 -8.24
C ALA A 15 17.43 19.61 -6.88
N ILE A 16 16.12 19.36 -6.68
CA ILE A 16 15.41 19.68 -5.43
C ILE A 16 15.64 18.64 -4.35
N PHE A 17 15.82 17.36 -4.72
CA PHE A 17 15.95 16.25 -3.78
C PHE A 17 17.19 15.37 -4.06
N PRO A 18 18.41 15.90 -3.92
CA PRO A 18 19.63 15.15 -4.28
C PRO A 18 19.84 13.88 -3.43
N LYS A 19 19.29 13.81 -2.21
CA LYS A 19 19.37 12.63 -1.34
C LYS A 19 18.39 11.51 -1.72
N ILE A 20 17.44 11.78 -2.61
CA ILE A 20 16.42 10.81 -3.06
C ILE A 20 16.87 10.09 -4.34
N ARG A 21 18.06 10.41 -4.86
CA ARG A 21 18.54 9.91 -6.16
C ARG A 21 18.51 8.39 -6.29
N SER A 22 18.87 7.65 -5.25
CA SER A 22 18.81 6.18 -5.25
C SER A 22 17.38 5.64 -5.16
N VAL A 23 16.46 6.38 -4.55
CA VAL A 23 15.06 5.99 -4.31
C VAL A 23 14.18 6.30 -5.53
N ILE A 24 14.49 7.36 -6.28
CA ILE A 24 13.78 7.71 -7.53
C ILE A 24 13.90 6.60 -8.59
N TYR A 25 14.98 5.81 -8.55
CA TYR A 25 15.19 4.67 -9.43
C TYR A 25 14.49 3.39 -8.99
N MET A 26 13.88 3.35 -7.79
CA MET A 26 13.03 2.23 -7.41
C MET A 26 11.75 2.27 -8.25
N SER A 27 11.60 1.26 -9.10
CA SER A 27 10.39 1.07 -9.92
C SER A 27 9.25 0.51 -9.06
N VAL A 28 8.75 1.33 -8.14
CA VAL A 28 7.61 0.98 -7.29
C VAL A 28 6.33 1.04 -8.11
N LYS A 29 5.53 -0.02 -8.03
CA LYS A 29 4.25 -0.13 -8.72
C LYS A 29 3.13 -0.41 -7.72
N ARG A 30 1.93 0.09 -8.04
CA ARG A 30 0.72 -0.25 -7.29
C ARG A 30 0.50 -1.77 -7.33
N GLY A 31 0.27 -2.37 -6.19
CA GLY A 31 0.17 -3.82 -6.05
C GLY A 31 1.47 -4.52 -5.64
N ASP A 32 2.60 -3.81 -5.65
CA ASP A 32 3.86 -4.36 -5.15
C ASP A 32 3.82 -4.55 -3.63
N ILE A 33 4.47 -5.60 -3.16
CA ILE A 33 4.69 -5.87 -1.75
C ILE A 33 6.17 -5.65 -1.44
N TYR A 34 6.44 -4.78 -0.48
CA TYR A 34 7.77 -4.47 0.03
C TYR A 34 7.86 -4.77 1.52
N TYR A 35 9.03 -5.19 1.99
CA TYR A 35 9.37 -4.99 3.40
C TYR A 35 9.59 -3.51 3.66
N ALA A 36 9.08 -3.02 4.78
CA ALA A 36 9.26 -1.64 5.22
C ALA A 36 9.42 -1.55 6.72
N ASP A 37 10.21 -0.60 7.17
CA ASP A 37 10.30 -0.25 8.57
C ASP A 37 9.21 0.80 8.89
N LEU A 38 8.23 0.39 9.66
CA LEU A 38 7.09 1.23 10.05
C LEU A 38 7.31 1.97 11.37
N SER A 39 8.39 1.70 12.07
CA SER A 39 8.70 2.34 13.36
C SER A 39 9.21 3.78 13.16
N PRO A 40 8.94 4.69 14.11
CA PRO A 40 8.15 4.52 15.35
C PRO A 40 6.64 4.58 15.09
N VAL A 41 5.86 3.94 15.95
CA VAL A 41 4.40 3.95 15.93
C VAL A 41 3.84 4.22 17.32
N VAL A 42 2.54 4.51 17.39
CA VAL A 42 1.83 4.76 18.65
C VAL A 42 0.68 3.76 18.80
N GLY A 43 0.58 3.18 19.99
CA GLY A 43 -0.54 2.32 20.39
C GLY A 43 -0.82 1.16 19.45
N SER A 44 -2.00 1.12 18.90
CA SER A 44 -2.48 0.02 18.04
C SER A 44 -2.04 0.11 16.57
N GLU A 45 -1.23 1.10 16.22
CA GLU A 45 -0.66 1.18 14.87
C GLU A 45 0.26 -0.03 14.60
N GLN A 46 0.21 -0.54 13.37
CA GLN A 46 1.12 -1.61 12.96
C GLN A 46 2.55 -1.05 12.83
N GLY A 47 3.47 -1.61 13.59
CA GLY A 47 4.87 -1.16 13.66
C GLY A 47 5.89 -2.23 13.32
N GLY A 48 7.16 -1.85 13.41
CA GLY A 48 8.30 -2.71 13.15
C GLY A 48 8.55 -2.97 11.67
N LEU A 49 9.48 -3.88 11.40
CA LEU A 49 9.81 -4.34 10.05
C LEU A 49 8.76 -5.37 9.61
N ARG A 50 8.00 -5.06 8.57
CA ARG A 50 6.94 -5.92 8.06
C ARG A 50 6.62 -5.66 6.60
N PRO A 51 5.93 -6.60 5.93
CA PRO A 51 5.45 -6.38 4.58
C PRO A 51 4.40 -5.26 4.56
N VAL A 52 4.39 -4.51 3.46
CA VAL A 52 3.37 -3.52 3.14
C VAL A 52 2.95 -3.69 1.68
N LEU A 53 1.69 -3.41 1.38
CA LEU A 53 1.16 -3.36 0.03
C LEU A 53 1.16 -1.91 -0.46
N ILE A 54 1.76 -1.66 -1.60
CA ILE A 54 1.70 -0.35 -2.26
C ILE A 54 0.32 -0.17 -2.90
N ILE A 55 -0.41 0.84 -2.43
CA ILE A 55 -1.76 1.14 -2.93
C ILE A 55 -1.84 2.50 -3.65
N GLN A 56 -0.79 3.31 -3.59
CA GLN A 56 -0.73 4.57 -4.31
C GLN A 56 -0.73 4.33 -5.81
N ASN A 57 -1.35 5.25 -6.57
CA ASN A 57 -1.34 5.21 -8.03
C ASN A 57 0.08 5.31 -8.61
N ASP A 58 0.28 4.79 -9.82
CA ASP A 58 1.62 4.67 -10.41
C ASP A 58 2.24 6.01 -10.85
N VAL A 59 1.45 7.02 -11.09
CA VAL A 59 1.97 8.38 -11.33
C VAL A 59 2.63 8.92 -10.06
N GLY A 60 1.93 8.81 -8.92
CA GLY A 60 2.49 9.13 -7.61
C GLY A 60 3.70 8.27 -7.27
N ASN A 61 3.64 6.96 -7.53
CA ASN A 61 4.75 6.05 -7.29
C ASN A 61 6.02 6.44 -8.07
N ARG A 62 5.84 6.96 -9.27
CA ARG A 62 6.96 7.39 -10.12
C ARG A 62 7.60 8.69 -9.66
N TYR A 63 6.80 9.68 -9.26
CA TYR A 63 7.27 11.06 -9.07
C TYR A 63 7.34 11.52 -7.62
N SER A 64 6.58 10.91 -6.71
CA SER A 64 6.58 11.29 -5.31
C SER A 64 7.75 10.66 -4.53
N PRO A 65 8.34 11.36 -3.55
CA PRO A 65 9.29 10.76 -2.61
C PRO A 65 8.61 9.82 -1.60
N THR A 66 7.28 9.82 -1.56
CA THR A 66 6.49 8.99 -0.66
C THR A 66 5.58 8.05 -1.42
N VAL A 67 5.13 7.00 -0.75
CA VAL A 67 4.11 6.08 -1.20
C VAL A 67 2.98 5.98 -0.18
N ILE A 68 1.80 5.59 -0.64
CA ILE A 68 0.70 5.21 0.25
C ILE A 68 0.68 3.68 0.28
N ALA A 69 0.71 3.11 1.48
CA ALA A 69 0.79 1.68 1.67
C ALA A 69 -0.13 1.19 2.79
N ALA A 70 -0.57 -0.05 2.68
CA ALA A 70 -1.32 -0.77 3.69
C ALA A 70 -0.42 -1.80 4.39
N ALA A 71 -0.51 -1.89 5.71
CA ALA A 71 0.25 -2.87 6.48
C ALA A 71 -0.24 -4.29 6.22
N ILE A 72 0.68 -5.24 6.23
CA ILE A 72 0.42 -6.67 6.13
C ILE A 72 0.89 -7.34 7.43
N THR A 73 0.07 -8.21 7.99
CA THR A 73 0.39 -8.95 9.21
C THR A 73 0.20 -10.44 9.03
N SER A 74 1.10 -11.24 9.60
CA SER A 74 0.94 -12.68 9.69
C SER A 74 0.08 -13.12 10.88
N ARG A 75 -0.32 -12.20 11.74
CA ARG A 75 -1.25 -12.48 12.84
C ARG A 75 -2.67 -12.54 12.29
N MET A 76 -3.15 -13.75 12.10
CA MET A 76 -4.52 -14.00 11.66
C MET A 76 -5.46 -13.78 12.83
N SER A 77 -6.32 -12.76 12.75
CA SER A 77 -7.45 -12.62 13.67
C SER A 77 -8.55 -13.63 13.33
N LYS A 78 -9.21 -14.16 14.34
CA LYS A 78 -10.40 -15.02 14.13
C LYS A 78 -11.57 -14.23 13.55
N THR A 79 -11.61 -12.91 13.77
CA THR A 79 -12.64 -12.02 13.25
C THR A 79 -12.13 -11.29 12.04
N LYS A 80 -12.70 -11.56 10.87
CA LYS A 80 -12.38 -10.87 9.62
C LYS A 80 -13.25 -9.62 9.52
N LEU A 81 -12.58 -8.50 9.19
CA LEU A 81 -13.26 -7.25 8.83
C LEU A 81 -13.39 -7.16 7.30
N PRO A 82 -14.36 -6.41 6.77
CA PRO A 82 -14.48 -6.18 5.33
C PRO A 82 -13.28 -5.42 4.73
N THR A 83 -12.43 -4.85 5.57
CA THR A 83 -11.17 -4.19 5.19
C THR A 83 -9.97 -5.14 5.21
N HIS A 84 -10.15 -6.41 5.54
CA HIS A 84 -9.11 -7.44 5.57
C HIS A 84 -9.11 -8.25 4.28
N ILE A 85 -7.93 -8.44 3.69
CA ILE A 85 -7.73 -9.30 2.52
C ILE A 85 -6.71 -10.37 2.86
N ASP A 86 -7.12 -11.63 2.82
CA ASP A 86 -6.22 -12.77 3.01
C ASP A 86 -5.28 -12.93 1.82
N VAL A 87 -4.01 -13.15 2.09
CA VAL A 87 -2.98 -13.47 1.09
C VAL A 87 -2.22 -14.71 1.50
N TYR A 88 -2.06 -15.62 0.56
CA TYR A 88 -1.35 -16.89 0.77
C TYR A 88 0.12 -16.73 0.35
N ALA A 89 1.01 -17.15 1.24
CA ALA A 89 2.45 -16.95 1.14
C ALA A 89 3.04 -17.42 -0.20
N ASP A 90 2.65 -18.62 -0.64
CA ASP A 90 3.14 -19.26 -1.86
C ASP A 90 2.76 -18.51 -3.14
N LYS A 91 1.68 -17.70 -3.11
CA LYS A 91 1.21 -16.95 -4.29
C LYS A 91 1.80 -15.54 -4.41
N VAL A 92 2.28 -14.98 -3.32
CA VAL A 92 2.68 -13.57 -3.27
C VAL A 92 4.11 -13.33 -2.81
N GLY A 93 4.89 -14.40 -2.61
CA GLY A 93 6.30 -14.31 -2.22
C GLY A 93 6.54 -13.94 -0.76
N LEU A 94 5.55 -14.12 0.12
CA LEU A 94 5.70 -13.93 1.56
C LEU A 94 6.16 -15.22 2.26
N ALA A 95 6.79 -15.08 3.44
CA ALA A 95 7.23 -16.21 4.23
C ALA A 95 6.07 -16.93 4.93
N LYS A 96 4.96 -16.24 5.20
CA LYS A 96 3.79 -16.76 5.91
C LYS A 96 2.51 -16.25 5.28
N ASP A 97 1.44 -17.05 5.37
CA ASP A 97 0.10 -16.58 5.09
C ASP A 97 -0.21 -15.36 5.96
N SER A 98 -0.81 -14.36 5.37
CA SER A 98 -0.93 -13.04 5.95
C SER A 98 -2.27 -12.39 5.61
N VAL A 99 -2.52 -11.26 6.24
CA VAL A 99 -3.70 -10.42 6.01
C VAL A 99 -3.25 -9.00 5.68
N ILE A 100 -3.77 -8.44 4.62
CA ILE A 100 -3.62 -7.01 4.31
C ILE A 100 -4.68 -6.25 5.08
N LEU A 101 -4.25 -5.22 5.78
CA LEU A 101 -5.10 -4.42 6.66
C LEU A 101 -5.38 -3.08 5.99
N LEU A 102 -6.51 -2.98 5.27
CA LEU A 102 -6.85 -1.74 4.55
C LEU A 102 -7.40 -0.64 5.48
N GLU A 103 -7.50 -0.89 6.77
CA GLU A 103 -7.68 0.14 7.81
C GLU A 103 -6.36 0.66 8.39
N GLN A 104 -5.24 0.01 8.09
CA GLN A 104 -3.89 0.40 8.51
C GLN A 104 -3.12 0.97 7.29
N ILE A 105 -3.65 2.04 6.74
CA ILE A 105 -3.08 2.73 5.58
C ILE A 105 -2.32 3.95 6.07
N ARG A 106 -1.11 4.15 5.51
CA ARG A 106 -0.29 5.30 5.84
C ARG A 106 0.62 5.72 4.71
N THR A 107 1.07 6.95 4.77
CA THR A 107 2.13 7.49 3.91
C THR A 107 3.49 7.06 4.45
N LEU A 108 4.33 6.52 3.58
CA LEU A 108 5.71 6.13 3.87
C LEU A 108 6.67 6.88 2.96
N ASP A 109 7.74 7.40 3.53
CA ASP A 109 8.89 7.81 2.72
C ASP A 109 9.48 6.57 2.04
N LYS A 110 9.81 6.66 0.76
CA LYS A 110 10.38 5.54 0.01
C LYS A 110 11.65 4.95 0.63
N ARG A 111 12.39 5.74 1.42
CA ARG A 111 13.57 5.26 2.17
C ARG A 111 13.24 4.20 3.22
N ARG A 112 11.98 4.10 3.64
CA ARG A 112 11.51 3.04 4.54
C ARG A 112 11.34 1.69 3.84
N LEU A 113 11.21 1.68 2.52
CA LEU A 113 11.08 0.45 1.73
C LEU A 113 12.42 -0.27 1.67
N LYS A 114 12.37 -1.57 1.89
CA LYS A 114 13.51 -2.48 1.83
C LYS A 114 13.39 -3.37 0.58
N GLU A 115 13.36 -4.66 0.74
CA GLU A 115 13.28 -5.61 -0.34
C GLU A 115 11.85 -5.75 -0.90
N LYS A 116 11.73 -5.83 -2.22
CA LYS A 116 10.48 -6.21 -2.88
C LYS A 116 10.24 -7.70 -2.70
N MET A 117 9.09 -8.06 -2.15
CA MET A 117 8.72 -9.43 -1.86
C MET A 117 7.87 -10.07 -2.95
N GLY A 118 7.04 -9.31 -3.62
CA GLY A 118 6.13 -9.81 -4.62
C GLY A 118 5.20 -8.74 -5.19
N HIS A 119 4.16 -9.23 -5.84
CA HIS A 119 3.15 -8.38 -6.48
C HIS A 119 1.80 -9.10 -6.47
N LEU A 120 0.72 -8.37 -6.20
CA LEU A 120 -0.63 -8.91 -6.32
C LEU A 120 -1.12 -8.85 -7.75
N ASP A 121 -1.83 -9.88 -8.18
CA ASP A 121 -2.50 -9.88 -9.49
C ASP A 121 -3.72 -8.94 -9.51
N ASP A 122 -4.27 -8.73 -10.70
CA ASP A 122 -5.40 -7.81 -10.90
C ASP A 122 -6.66 -8.25 -10.15
N SER A 123 -6.88 -9.55 -10.02
CA SER A 123 -8.01 -10.12 -9.26
C SER A 123 -7.90 -9.75 -7.78
N MET A 124 -6.74 -9.92 -7.19
CA MET A 124 -6.47 -9.53 -5.80
C MET A 124 -6.55 -8.02 -5.61
N MET A 125 -6.03 -7.24 -6.55
CA MET A 125 -6.10 -5.78 -6.49
C MET A 125 -7.53 -5.27 -6.62
N SER A 126 -8.41 -5.95 -7.34
CA SER A 126 -9.84 -5.64 -7.36
C SER A 126 -10.49 -5.78 -5.98
N GLN A 127 -10.14 -6.84 -5.25
CA GLN A 127 -10.60 -7.03 -3.85
C GLN A 127 -10.03 -5.92 -2.93
N VAL A 128 -8.76 -5.56 -3.11
CA VAL A 128 -8.12 -4.46 -2.37
C VAL A 128 -8.85 -3.14 -2.63
N ASN A 129 -9.21 -2.84 -3.87
CA ASN A 129 -9.96 -1.64 -4.23
C ASN A 129 -11.30 -1.56 -3.49
N SER A 130 -12.04 -2.67 -3.42
CA SER A 130 -13.30 -2.76 -2.69
C SER A 130 -13.09 -2.54 -1.19
N ALA A 131 -12.06 -3.12 -0.60
CA ALA A 131 -11.73 -2.95 0.81
C ALA A 131 -11.28 -1.52 1.14
N ILE A 132 -10.55 -0.85 0.25
CA ILE A 132 -10.20 0.58 0.39
C ILE A 132 -11.46 1.44 0.37
N ALA A 133 -12.39 1.18 -0.55
CA ALA A 133 -13.66 1.91 -0.60
C ALA A 133 -14.44 1.79 0.71
N VAL A 134 -14.50 0.60 1.30
CA VAL A 134 -15.10 0.38 2.62
C VAL A 134 -14.36 1.16 3.69
N SER A 135 -13.04 1.04 3.75
CA SER A 135 -12.21 1.68 4.76
C SER A 135 -12.31 3.20 4.75
N PHE A 136 -12.42 3.79 3.57
CA PHE A 136 -12.49 5.25 3.38
C PHE A 136 -13.92 5.80 3.33
N GLY A 137 -14.92 4.93 3.45
CA GLY A 137 -16.31 5.34 3.33
C GLY A 137 -16.69 5.79 1.92
N LEU A 138 -15.99 5.29 0.90
CA LEU A 138 -16.27 5.54 -0.51
C LEU A 138 -17.19 4.43 -1.03
N GLY A 139 -18.32 4.78 -1.58
CA GLY A 139 -19.28 3.86 -2.13
C GLY A 139 -20.69 4.22 -1.72
N GLU A 140 -21.68 3.65 -2.42
CA GLU A 140 -23.07 3.80 -2.04
C GLU A 140 -23.28 3.15 -0.69
N GLN A 141 -23.46 3.97 0.35
CA GLN A 141 -24.12 3.52 1.55
C GLN A 141 -25.58 3.30 1.17
N THR A 142 -25.91 2.09 0.79
CA THR A 142 -27.29 1.65 0.86
C THR A 142 -27.66 1.65 2.35
N THR A 143 -28.10 2.80 2.82
CA THR A 143 -28.89 2.86 4.04
C THR A 143 -30.17 2.11 3.77
N THR A 144 -30.17 0.82 3.99
CA THR A 144 -31.39 0.13 4.36
C THR A 144 -31.72 0.64 5.75
N GLU A 145 -32.36 1.80 5.82
CA GLU A 145 -33.21 2.12 6.94
C GLU A 145 -34.30 1.04 6.96
N THR A 146 -34.01 -0.04 7.63
CA THR A 146 -35.07 -0.89 8.14
C THR A 146 -35.76 -0.05 9.22
N GLY A 147 -36.79 0.64 8.79
CA GLY A 147 -37.72 1.29 9.70
C GLY A 147 -38.27 0.20 10.63
N ILE A 148 -37.79 0.20 11.86
CA ILE A 148 -38.47 -0.47 12.95
C ILE A 148 -39.56 0.51 13.39
N GLN A 149 -40.78 0.23 12.97
CA GLN A 149 -41.97 0.76 13.62
C GLN A 149 -42.21 0.02 14.93
#